data_b3b32d6809c39aeb306bcd2fbffd55b3
#
_entry.id   b3b32d6809c39aeb306bcd2fbffd55b3
#
_cell.length_a   1.000
_cell.length_b   1.000
_cell.length_c   1.000
_cell.angle_alpha   90.00
_cell.angle_beta   90.00
_cell.angle_gamma   90.00
#
_symmetry.space_group_name_H-M   'P 1'
#
loop_
_entity.id
_entity.type
_entity.pdbx_description
1 polymer ?
#
loop_
_entity_poly.entity_id
_entity_poly.type
_entity_poly.pdbx_seq_one_letter_code
_entity_poly.pdbx_strand_id
1 'polypeptide(L)'
;MKYSDGNSEELKKKFWLALADSPFLFLELDGQSQTSVPMTAQLDEDANSSIWFFTQKNSTFAQLGKVKASFSGKDHDMFARFDGTLAVETSKERFDQFWNNFVEAWYDGGKDDPDILFLRMDLGEAEIWSGDLGLLNTAKMALGMNVHDEAEDRHAESIDI
;
A
#
# COMPACT_ATOMS: atom_id res chain seq x y z
N MET A 1 -23.72 -4.82 2.39
CA MET A 1 -23.75 -3.66 3.31
C MET A 1 -23.33 -2.41 2.56
N LYS A 2 -24.06 -1.32 2.71
CA LYS A 2 -23.63 -0.02 2.13
C LYS A 2 -22.87 0.76 3.20
N TYR A 3 -21.58 0.91 2.99
CA TYR A 3 -20.80 1.87 3.76
C TYR A 3 -21.16 3.28 3.31
N SER A 4 -21.24 4.23 4.24
CA SER A 4 -21.47 5.61 3.88
C SER A 4 -20.24 6.19 3.17
N ASP A 5 -20.43 7.06 2.19
CA ASP A 5 -19.31 7.70 1.47
C ASP A 5 -18.36 8.43 2.44
N GLY A 6 -18.88 8.99 3.53
CA GLY A 6 -18.06 9.64 4.54
C GLY A 6 -17.14 8.67 5.30
N ASN A 7 -17.59 7.42 5.53
CA ASN A 7 -16.74 6.40 6.15
C ASN A 7 -15.62 5.96 5.20
N SER A 8 -15.92 5.81 3.91
CA SER A 8 -14.93 5.45 2.89
C SER A 8 -13.81 6.49 2.78
N GLU A 9 -14.14 7.78 2.76
CA GLU A 9 -13.15 8.85 2.70
C GLU A 9 -12.27 8.91 3.97
N GLU A 10 -12.86 8.68 5.13
CA GLU A 10 -12.10 8.61 6.38
C GLU A 10 -11.14 7.42 6.40
N LEU A 11 -11.59 6.25 5.98
CA LEU A 11 -10.76 5.03 5.88
C LEU A 11 -9.66 5.20 4.85
N LYS A 12 -9.95 5.81 3.71
CA LYS A 12 -8.96 6.14 2.69
C LYS A 12 -7.84 7.03 3.25
N LYS A 13 -8.20 8.07 3.98
CA LYS A 13 -7.22 8.96 4.64
C LYS A 13 -6.37 8.21 5.65
N LYS A 14 -6.99 7.38 6.49
CA LYS A 14 -6.29 6.55 7.47
C LYS A 14 -5.32 5.57 6.79
N PHE A 15 -5.73 4.98 5.69
CA PHE A 15 -4.88 4.09 4.89
C PHE A 15 -3.60 4.80 4.44
N TRP A 16 -3.73 5.97 3.82
CA TRP A 16 -2.56 6.73 3.34
C TRP A 16 -1.62 7.12 4.46
N LEU A 17 -2.17 7.55 5.60
CA LEU A 17 -1.36 7.90 6.79
C LEU A 17 -0.64 6.68 7.36
N ALA A 18 -1.31 5.54 7.46
CA ALA A 18 -0.71 4.31 7.96
C ALA A 18 0.39 3.79 7.03
N LEU A 19 0.17 3.85 5.72
CA LEU A 19 1.17 3.45 4.73
C LEU A 19 2.38 4.41 4.74
N ALA A 20 2.17 5.71 4.91
CA ALA A 20 3.27 6.67 5.05
C ALA A 20 4.11 6.43 6.32
N ASP A 21 3.46 6.03 7.41
CA ASP A 21 4.15 5.74 8.68
C ASP A 21 4.96 4.45 8.63
N SER A 22 4.52 3.46 7.85
CA SER A 22 5.21 2.18 7.67
C SER A 22 5.06 1.69 6.22
N PRO A 23 5.92 2.17 5.30
CA PRO A 23 5.71 2.01 3.85
C PRO A 23 6.13 0.62 3.32
N PHE A 24 5.83 -0.42 4.06
CA PHE A 24 6.15 -1.80 3.70
C PHE A 24 4.87 -2.57 3.37
N LEU A 25 4.85 -3.18 2.21
CA LEU A 25 3.70 -3.96 1.75
C LEU A 25 4.17 -5.22 1.01
N PHE A 26 3.26 -6.17 0.84
CA PHE A 26 3.48 -7.28 -0.08
C PHE A 26 2.90 -6.91 -1.44
N LEU A 27 3.67 -7.16 -2.49
CA LEU A 27 3.27 -6.95 -3.88
C LEU A 27 3.35 -8.27 -4.64
N GLU A 28 2.35 -8.55 -5.47
CA GLU A 28 2.31 -9.73 -6.32
C GLU A 28 1.75 -9.40 -7.70
N LEU A 29 2.16 -10.15 -8.71
CA LEU A 29 1.52 -10.11 -10.02
C LEU A 29 0.13 -10.73 -9.92
N ASP A 30 -0.85 -10.10 -10.58
CA ASP A 30 -2.23 -10.59 -10.58
C ASP A 30 -2.33 -12.04 -11.07
N GLY A 31 -3.01 -12.86 -10.28
CA GLY A 31 -3.15 -14.30 -10.58
C GLY A 31 -1.90 -15.14 -10.30
N GLN A 32 -0.83 -14.55 -9.74
CA GLN A 32 0.44 -15.22 -9.47
C GLN A 32 0.87 -15.03 -8.01
N SER A 33 0.13 -15.60 -7.07
CA SER A 33 0.36 -15.43 -5.63
C SER A 33 1.76 -15.87 -5.17
N GLN A 34 2.41 -16.77 -5.89
CA GLN A 34 3.78 -17.18 -5.60
C GLN A 34 4.81 -16.06 -5.81
N THR A 35 4.42 -14.98 -6.50
CA THR A 35 5.29 -13.81 -6.72
C THR A 35 5.24 -12.81 -5.57
N SER A 36 4.39 -13.02 -4.57
CA SER A 36 4.20 -12.10 -3.44
C SER A 36 5.50 -11.92 -2.64
N VAL A 37 6.00 -10.71 -2.59
CA VAL A 37 7.23 -10.34 -1.87
C VAL A 37 7.06 -9.00 -1.18
N PRO A 38 7.79 -8.75 -0.08
CA PRO A 38 7.79 -7.44 0.56
C PRO A 38 8.49 -6.40 -0.33
N MET A 39 7.85 -5.23 -0.40
CA MET A 39 8.35 -4.07 -1.15
C MET A 39 8.22 -2.82 -0.30
N THR A 40 9.12 -1.87 -0.51
CA THR A 40 9.05 -0.55 0.12
C THR A 40 8.38 0.43 -0.84
N ALA A 41 7.25 0.98 -0.40
CA ALA A 41 6.51 1.98 -1.18
C ALA A 41 7.16 3.35 -1.04
N GLN A 42 7.34 4.05 -2.16
CA GLN A 42 7.70 5.47 -2.18
C GLN A 42 6.42 6.26 -2.42
N LEU A 43 6.17 7.25 -1.57
CA LEU A 43 4.92 8.00 -1.56
C LEU A 43 5.18 9.49 -1.77
N ASP A 44 4.24 10.14 -2.45
CA ASP A 44 4.24 11.59 -2.62
C ASP A 44 2.91 12.15 -2.14
N GLU A 45 2.95 13.12 -1.25
CA GLU A 45 1.77 13.80 -0.71
C GLU A 45 0.86 14.40 -1.78
N ASP A 46 1.45 14.80 -2.90
CA ASP A 46 0.73 15.41 -4.04
C ASP A 46 0.19 14.38 -5.05
N ALA A 47 0.49 13.10 -4.87
CA ALA A 47 0.09 12.04 -5.79
C ALA A 47 -0.81 11.01 -5.08
N ASN A 48 -2.09 11.29 -5.05
CA ASN A 48 -3.07 10.54 -4.26
C ASN A 48 -3.48 9.17 -4.84
N SER A 49 -2.94 8.76 -5.99
CA SER A 49 -3.36 7.52 -6.66
C SER A 49 -2.19 6.71 -7.19
N SER A 50 -0.98 7.01 -6.76
CA SER A 50 0.22 6.32 -7.24
C SER A 50 1.19 6.01 -6.12
N ILE A 51 1.86 4.88 -6.27
CA ILE A 51 2.95 4.42 -5.41
C ILE A 51 4.12 4.06 -6.30
N TRP A 52 5.34 4.39 -5.88
CA TRP A 52 6.55 4.06 -6.63
C TRP A 52 7.38 3.03 -5.92
N PHE A 53 8.12 2.25 -6.71
CA PHE A 53 9.01 1.20 -6.22
C PHE A 53 10.33 1.24 -6.96
N PHE A 54 11.43 1.03 -6.25
CA PHE A 54 12.71 0.69 -6.83
C PHE A 54 12.90 -0.81 -6.77
N THR A 55 13.25 -1.41 -7.87
CA THR A 55 13.60 -2.82 -7.97
C THR A 55 14.68 -3.03 -9.04
N GLN A 56 14.99 -4.26 -9.37
CA GLN A 56 15.99 -4.60 -10.37
C GLN A 56 15.35 -5.04 -11.67
N LYS A 57 16.04 -4.83 -12.78
CA LYS A 57 15.52 -5.18 -14.12
C LYS A 57 15.25 -6.68 -14.32
N ASN A 58 15.89 -7.54 -13.53
CA ASN A 58 15.63 -8.97 -13.53
C ASN A 58 14.51 -9.37 -12.55
N SER A 59 13.86 -8.42 -11.91
CA SER A 59 12.73 -8.67 -11.03
C SER A 59 11.54 -9.25 -11.81
N THR A 60 10.75 -10.06 -11.10
CA THR A 60 9.45 -10.54 -11.60
C THR A 60 8.53 -9.39 -12.05
N PHE A 61 8.61 -8.25 -11.37
CA PHE A 61 7.78 -7.07 -11.66
C PHE A 61 8.18 -6.34 -12.95
N ALA A 62 9.30 -6.71 -13.57
CA ALA A 62 9.64 -6.24 -14.92
C ALA A 62 8.61 -6.65 -15.98
N GLN A 63 7.75 -7.62 -15.69
CA GLN A 63 6.62 -8.00 -16.56
C GLN A 63 5.58 -6.89 -16.67
N LEU A 64 5.53 -5.97 -15.67
CA LEU A 64 4.54 -4.89 -15.59
C LEU A 64 3.08 -5.41 -15.55
N GLY A 65 2.12 -4.52 -15.75
CA GLY A 65 0.71 -4.87 -15.79
C GLY A 65 0.06 -4.96 -14.42
N LYS A 66 -0.99 -5.76 -14.33
CA LYS A 66 -1.83 -5.82 -13.11
C LYS A 66 -1.10 -6.46 -11.94
N VAL A 67 -1.21 -5.81 -10.79
CA VAL A 67 -0.65 -6.25 -9.52
C VAL A 67 -1.67 -6.15 -8.41
N LYS A 68 -1.41 -6.89 -7.34
CA LYS A 68 -2.15 -6.79 -6.08
C LYS A 68 -1.16 -6.53 -4.96
N ALA A 69 -1.61 -5.74 -3.99
CA ALA A 69 -0.84 -5.44 -2.80
C ALA A 69 -1.65 -5.76 -1.55
N SER A 70 -0.96 -6.14 -0.50
CA SER A 70 -1.51 -6.30 0.84
C SER A 70 -0.63 -5.59 1.85
N PHE A 71 -1.30 -4.95 2.79
CA PHE A 71 -0.68 -4.06 3.75
C PHE A 71 -1.24 -4.30 5.15
N SER A 72 -0.35 -4.28 6.13
CA SER A 72 -0.68 -4.24 7.55
C SER A 72 0.04 -3.07 8.17
N GLY A 73 -0.71 -2.16 8.78
CA GLY A 73 -0.14 -1.03 9.51
C GLY A 73 0.74 -1.48 10.67
N LYS A 74 1.69 -0.67 11.02
CA LYS A 74 2.72 -0.93 12.03
C LYS A 74 2.14 -1.31 13.40
N ASP A 75 1.04 -0.68 13.80
CA ASP A 75 0.39 -0.92 15.10
C ASP A 75 -0.76 -1.94 15.02
N HIS A 76 -0.92 -2.60 13.88
CA HIS A 76 -2.00 -3.57 13.59
C HIS A 76 -3.40 -2.97 13.72
N ASP A 77 -3.53 -1.68 13.48
CA ASP A 77 -4.77 -0.91 13.53
C ASP A 77 -5.37 -0.63 12.15
N MET A 78 -4.66 -1.01 11.10
CA MET A 78 -5.07 -0.84 9.70
C MET A 78 -4.57 -2.00 8.86
N PHE A 79 -5.49 -2.55 8.07
CA PHE A 79 -5.18 -3.58 7.07
C PHE A 79 -5.80 -3.18 5.75
N ALA A 80 -5.12 -3.49 4.67
CA ALA A 80 -5.66 -3.22 3.34
C ALA A 80 -5.16 -4.23 2.31
N ARG A 81 -5.98 -4.49 1.32
CA ARG A 81 -5.56 -5.08 0.06
C ARG A 81 -6.07 -4.19 -1.06
N PHE A 82 -5.27 -4.03 -2.08
CA PHE A 82 -5.62 -3.18 -3.20
C PHE A 82 -4.97 -3.67 -4.48
N ASP A 83 -5.52 -3.26 -5.60
CA ASP A 83 -4.97 -3.55 -6.91
C ASP A 83 -4.43 -2.30 -7.58
N GLY A 84 -3.71 -2.50 -8.66
CA GLY A 84 -3.18 -1.45 -9.49
C GLY A 84 -2.50 -1.99 -10.72
N THR A 85 -1.89 -1.09 -11.47
CA THR A 85 -1.17 -1.41 -12.70
C THR A 85 0.24 -0.83 -12.63
N LEU A 86 1.25 -1.69 -12.82
CA LEU A 86 2.65 -1.28 -12.89
C LEU A 86 3.00 -0.77 -14.28
N ALA A 87 3.71 0.35 -14.30
CA ALA A 87 4.38 0.90 -15.47
C ALA A 87 5.78 1.35 -15.09
N VAL A 88 6.68 1.43 -16.06
CA VAL A 88 7.99 2.03 -15.85
C VAL A 88 7.81 3.53 -15.67
N GLU A 89 8.37 4.08 -14.59
CA GLU A 89 8.41 5.53 -14.39
C GLU A 89 9.60 6.12 -15.15
N THR A 90 9.31 7.04 -16.05
CA THR A 90 10.32 7.68 -16.91
C THR A 90 10.69 9.09 -16.45
N SER A 91 10.00 9.62 -15.44
CA SER A 91 10.29 10.94 -14.89
C SER A 91 11.58 10.93 -14.10
N LYS A 92 12.59 11.63 -14.59
CA LYS A 92 13.84 11.84 -13.85
C LYS A 92 13.61 12.62 -12.56
N GLU A 93 12.70 13.59 -12.59
CA GLU A 93 12.33 14.37 -11.40
C GLU A 93 11.78 13.48 -10.29
N ARG A 94 10.89 12.54 -10.64
CA ARG A 94 10.38 11.55 -9.68
C ARG A 94 11.47 10.62 -9.16
N PHE A 95 12.36 10.18 -10.04
CA PHE A 95 13.48 9.34 -9.65
C PHE A 95 14.37 10.07 -8.62
N ASP A 96 14.74 11.30 -8.90
CA ASP A 96 15.60 12.09 -8.01
C ASP A 96 14.89 12.42 -6.68
N GLN A 97 13.58 12.64 -6.71
CA GLN A 97 12.76 12.90 -5.53
C GLN A 97 12.83 11.74 -4.53
N PHE A 98 12.75 10.50 -5.02
CA PHE A 98 12.67 9.31 -4.17
C PHE A 98 14.02 8.65 -3.90
N TRP A 99 15.06 9.02 -4.64
CA TRP A 99 16.38 8.47 -4.40
C TRP A 99 16.94 8.93 -3.06
N ASN A 100 17.42 7.99 -2.25
CA ASN A 100 18.04 8.27 -0.96
C ASN A 100 19.08 7.18 -0.61
N ASN A 101 19.76 7.35 0.51
CA ASN A 101 20.81 6.43 0.95
C ASN A 101 20.31 4.99 1.18
N PHE A 102 19.06 4.83 1.59
CA PHE A 102 18.49 3.49 1.78
C PHE A 102 18.27 2.79 0.43
N VAL A 103 17.81 3.51 -0.58
CA VAL A 103 17.69 3.00 -1.95
C VAL A 103 19.07 2.69 -2.51
N GLU A 104 20.00 3.64 -2.38
CA GLU A 104 21.37 3.50 -2.90
C GLU A 104 22.07 2.26 -2.38
N ALA A 105 21.83 1.86 -1.14
CA ALA A 105 22.46 0.69 -0.54
C ALA A 105 22.15 -0.63 -1.28
N TRP A 106 21.12 -0.66 -2.10
CA TRP A 106 20.73 -1.83 -2.91
C TRP A 106 21.40 -1.87 -4.29
N TYR A 107 22.11 -0.83 -4.70
CA TYR A 107 22.64 -0.67 -6.05
C TYR A 107 24.11 -0.26 -6.02
N ASP A 108 24.99 -1.14 -6.47
CA ASP A 108 26.44 -0.93 -6.46
C ASP A 108 26.88 0.26 -7.31
N GLY A 109 26.17 0.53 -8.39
CA GLY A 109 26.45 1.64 -9.32
C GLY A 109 25.81 2.98 -8.93
N GLY A 110 25.14 3.09 -7.77
CA GLY A 110 24.45 4.30 -7.38
C GLY A 110 23.30 4.66 -8.32
N LYS A 111 23.01 5.94 -8.48
CA LYS A 111 21.93 6.44 -9.36
C LYS A 111 22.03 6.02 -10.82
N ASP A 112 23.25 5.77 -11.29
CA ASP A 112 23.50 5.41 -12.69
C ASP A 112 23.60 3.90 -12.90
N ASP A 113 23.29 3.10 -11.86
CA ASP A 113 23.30 1.65 -11.97
C ASP A 113 22.32 1.18 -13.05
N PRO A 114 22.80 0.42 -14.06
CA PRO A 114 21.96 -0.03 -15.16
C PRO A 114 20.90 -1.06 -14.76
N ASP A 115 21.02 -1.66 -13.58
CA ASP A 115 20.08 -2.66 -13.06
C ASP A 115 18.86 -2.05 -12.37
N ILE A 116 18.83 -0.74 -12.17
CA ILE A 116 17.69 -0.07 -11.55
C ILE A 116 16.47 -0.14 -12.45
N LEU A 117 15.37 -0.64 -11.89
CA LEU A 117 14.04 -0.54 -12.46
C LEU A 117 13.17 0.31 -11.53
N PHE A 118 12.76 1.47 -12.00
CA PHE A 118 11.90 2.38 -11.26
C PHE A 118 10.47 2.28 -11.78
N LEU A 119 9.57 1.86 -10.90
CA LEU A 119 8.19 1.53 -11.26
C LEU A 119 7.21 2.48 -10.60
N ARG A 120 6.12 2.77 -11.32
CA ARG A 120 4.94 3.42 -10.80
C ARG A 120 3.78 2.42 -10.80
N MET A 121 3.10 2.30 -9.67
CA MET A 121 1.85 1.59 -9.53
C MET A 121 0.71 2.61 -9.51
N ASP A 122 -0.11 2.61 -10.54
CA ASP A 122 -1.33 3.38 -10.58
C ASP A 122 -2.43 2.55 -9.90
N LEU A 123 -2.99 3.10 -8.82
CA LEU A 123 -3.88 2.36 -7.93
C LEU A 123 -5.29 2.29 -8.50
N GLY A 124 -5.94 1.16 -8.26
CA GLY A 124 -7.32 0.89 -8.60
C GLY A 124 -8.21 0.86 -7.36
N GLU A 125 -8.81 -0.28 -7.10
CA GLU A 125 -9.73 -0.49 -5.98
C GLU A 125 -9.02 -1.05 -4.75
N ALA A 126 -9.54 -0.72 -3.57
CA ALA A 126 -9.06 -1.23 -2.30
C ALA A 126 -10.18 -1.75 -1.41
N GLU A 127 -9.83 -2.68 -0.56
CA GLU A 127 -10.60 -3.08 0.60
C GLU A 127 -9.78 -2.75 1.85
N ILE A 128 -10.37 -2.01 2.76
CA ILE A 128 -9.68 -1.46 3.93
C ILE A 128 -10.41 -1.86 5.20
N TRP A 129 -9.65 -2.33 6.18
CA TRP A 129 -10.13 -2.64 7.53
C TRP A 129 -9.37 -1.76 8.52
N SER A 130 -10.11 -1.05 9.37
CA SER A 130 -9.52 -0.37 10.52
C SER A 130 -9.64 -1.27 11.75
N GLY A 131 -8.51 -1.62 12.32
CA GLY A 131 -8.43 -2.45 13.52
C GLY A 131 -8.56 -1.68 14.84
N ASP A 132 -8.58 -0.35 14.78
CA ASP A 132 -8.73 0.48 15.97
C ASP A 132 -10.17 0.44 16.50
N LEU A 133 -10.41 -0.47 17.42
CA LEU A 133 -11.70 -0.64 18.07
C LEU A 133 -11.93 0.38 19.20
N GLY A 134 -10.94 1.21 19.53
CA GLY A 134 -11.00 2.07 20.69
C GLY A 134 -10.98 1.29 22.01
N LEU A 135 -10.65 1.99 23.09
CA LEU A 135 -10.51 1.38 24.40
C LEU A 135 -11.81 0.73 24.89
N LEU A 136 -12.96 1.40 24.67
CA LEU A 136 -14.26 0.88 25.09
C LEU A 136 -14.63 -0.43 24.38
N ASN A 137 -14.43 -0.48 23.07
CA ASN A 137 -14.75 -1.69 22.29
C ASN A 137 -13.80 -2.84 22.59
N THR A 138 -12.55 -2.57 22.88
CA THR A 138 -11.59 -3.56 23.36
C THR A 138 -12.04 -4.17 24.68
N ALA A 139 -12.53 -3.34 25.61
CA ALA A 139 -13.08 -3.79 26.88
C ALA A 139 -14.35 -4.65 26.67
N LYS A 140 -15.24 -4.24 25.75
CA LYS A 140 -16.43 -5.02 25.39
C LYS A 140 -16.05 -6.41 24.84
N MET A 141 -15.06 -6.49 23.96
CA MET A 141 -14.59 -7.77 23.42
C MET A 141 -14.02 -8.68 24.51
N ALA A 142 -13.24 -8.12 25.44
CA ALA A 142 -12.69 -8.86 26.58
C ALA A 142 -13.80 -9.45 27.48
N LEU A 143 -14.96 -8.80 27.54
CA LEU A 143 -16.13 -9.26 28.27
C LEU A 143 -17.07 -10.16 27.45
N GLY A 144 -16.69 -10.49 26.20
CA GLY A 144 -17.51 -11.29 25.30
C GLY A 144 -18.74 -10.57 24.73
N MET A 145 -18.75 -9.25 24.78
CA MET A 145 -19.83 -8.44 24.21
C MET A 145 -19.68 -8.28 22.71
N ASN A 146 -20.81 -8.17 22.01
CA ASN A 146 -20.83 -8.00 20.56
C ASN A 146 -20.37 -6.60 20.15
N VAL A 147 -19.39 -6.52 19.22
CA VAL A 147 -18.89 -5.29 18.63
C VAL A 147 -19.00 -5.33 17.09
N HIS A 148 -19.86 -6.20 16.56
CA HIS A 148 -19.96 -6.44 15.13
C HIS A 148 -20.30 -5.17 14.34
N ASP A 149 -21.25 -4.37 14.81
CA ASP A 149 -21.66 -3.13 14.13
C ASP A 149 -20.53 -2.11 14.07
N GLU A 150 -19.77 -1.97 15.15
CA GLU A 150 -18.62 -1.07 15.20
C GLU A 150 -17.46 -1.56 14.32
N ALA A 151 -17.30 -2.86 14.17
CA ALA A 151 -16.31 -3.45 13.28
C ALA A 151 -16.68 -3.24 11.81
N GLU A 152 -17.97 -3.31 11.46
CA GLU A 152 -18.46 -3.05 10.12
C GLU A 152 -18.24 -1.60 9.68
N ASP A 153 -18.41 -0.64 10.59
CA ASP A 153 -18.15 0.79 10.32
C ASP A 153 -16.67 1.09 10.00
N ARG A 154 -15.80 0.14 10.23
CA ARG A 154 -14.34 0.26 10.00
C ARG A 154 -13.84 -0.52 8.81
N HIS A 155 -14.76 -1.03 8.03
CA HIS A 155 -14.48 -1.78 6.82
C HIS A 155 -15.10 -1.08 5.62
N ALA A 156 -14.36 -0.96 4.55
CA ALA A 156 -14.88 -0.48 3.27
C ALA A 156 -14.31 -1.32 2.12
N GLU A 157 -15.18 -1.65 1.19
CA GLU A 157 -14.89 -2.42 -0.02
C GLU A 157 -14.96 -1.52 -1.27
N SER A 158 -14.20 -1.90 -2.28
CA SER A 158 -14.25 -1.28 -3.61
C SER A 158 -14.06 0.23 -3.58
N ILE A 159 -13.09 0.70 -2.81
CA ILE A 159 -12.73 2.11 -2.72
C ILE A 159 -11.70 2.45 -3.78
N ASP A 160 -11.92 3.52 -4.52
CA ASP A 160 -10.91 4.11 -5.40
C ASP A 160 -9.89 4.88 -4.54
N ILE A 161 -8.66 4.46 -4.59
CA ILE A 161 -7.53 5.05 -3.86
C ILE A 161 -6.46 5.55 -4.84
#